data_b02c53955ddb488fba5c9611a9a8177c
#
_entry.id   b02c53955ddb488fba5c9611a9a8177c
#
_cell.length_a   1.000
_cell.length_b   1.000
_cell.length_c   1.000
_cell.angle_alpha   90.00
_cell.angle_beta   90.00
_cell.angle_gamma   90.00
#
_symmetry.space_group_name_H-M   'P 1'
#
loop_
_entity.id
_entity.type
_entity.pdbx_description
1 polymer ?
#
loop_
_entity_poly.entity_id
_entity_poly.type
_entity_poly.pdbx_seq_one_letter_code
_entity_poly.pdbx_strand_id
1 'polypeptide(L)'
;RSMSKKPILVSFTCDESGKILSGTDVVAALSVMEGMGVSAFGLNCSAGPEQMLPQLQRLHKYARVPLIAKPNAGMPEIVNGEAVYNCPPEEFVALVPEMLKAGVALFGGCCGTTEEHIAALKAALKDAEYVRPAPECLDLLPAATEKEAFFLPADATHGAVLTADGDLEDKLSDAMDDEWPMVALKLASWADVDALADYQYMLRKPLCLICDDAELLEAGLRAYQGRALYEGNLTEDALAPLLEKYGLLV
;
A
#
# COMPACT_ATOMS: atom_id res chain seq x y z
N ARG A 1 -4.79 3.94 14.94
CA ARG A 1 -6.22 3.98 15.24
C ARG A 1 -6.53 3.88 16.74
N SER A 2 -5.81 3.08 17.50
CA SER A 2 -6.02 2.97 18.96
C SER A 2 -5.96 4.31 19.73
N MET A 3 -5.21 5.28 19.23
CA MET A 3 -5.03 6.59 19.87
C MET A 3 -5.91 7.73 19.31
N SER A 4 -6.57 7.54 18.18
CA SER A 4 -7.38 8.61 17.55
C SER A 4 -8.50 8.06 16.69
N LYS A 5 -9.68 8.69 16.79
CA LYS A 5 -10.83 8.48 15.90
C LYS A 5 -10.85 9.44 14.70
N LYS A 6 -9.84 10.30 14.57
CA LYS A 6 -9.75 11.23 13.44
C LYS A 6 -9.40 10.48 12.15
N PRO A 7 -9.81 11.01 10.98
CA PRO A 7 -9.37 10.49 9.69
C PRO A 7 -7.84 10.43 9.62
N ILE A 8 -7.32 9.32 9.09
CA ILE A 8 -5.89 9.12 8.86
C ILE A 8 -5.64 9.26 7.36
N LEU A 9 -4.80 10.22 7.00
CA LEU A 9 -4.38 10.48 5.63
C LEU A 9 -2.93 10.04 5.50
N VAL A 10 -2.62 9.20 4.51
CA VAL A 10 -1.27 8.66 4.29
C VAL A 10 -0.80 9.01 2.90
N SER A 11 0.41 9.51 2.77
CA SER A 11 1.06 9.71 1.48
C SER A 11 2.50 9.22 1.51
N PHE A 12 2.93 8.63 0.42
CA PHE A 12 4.28 8.11 0.24
C PHE A 12 5.02 8.87 -0.86
N THR A 13 6.33 8.84 -0.77
CA THR A 13 7.24 9.27 -1.82
C THR A 13 7.64 8.04 -2.62
N CYS A 14 7.46 8.06 -3.94
CA CYS A 14 7.89 6.98 -4.83
C CYS A 14 8.69 7.52 -6.02
N ASP A 15 9.49 6.65 -6.63
CA ASP A 15 10.17 6.93 -7.88
C ASP A 15 9.22 6.82 -9.09
N GLU A 16 9.75 7.03 -10.30
CA GLU A 16 8.99 6.95 -11.56
C GLU A 16 8.45 5.54 -11.85
N SER A 17 9.07 4.50 -11.31
CA SER A 17 8.61 3.12 -11.43
C SER A 17 7.46 2.78 -10.46
N GLY A 18 7.13 3.69 -9.54
CA GLY A 18 6.12 3.49 -8.50
C GLY A 18 6.64 2.71 -7.30
N LYS A 19 7.97 2.72 -7.05
CA LYS A 19 8.58 2.09 -5.87
C LYS A 19 8.87 3.14 -4.81
N ILE A 20 8.48 2.87 -3.55
CA ILE A 20 8.89 3.68 -2.40
C ILE A 20 10.34 3.33 -2.00
N LEU A 21 10.91 4.08 -1.07
CA LEU A 21 12.34 3.95 -0.70
C LEU A 21 12.76 2.53 -0.29
N SER A 22 11.87 1.75 0.32
CA SER A 22 12.10 0.34 0.67
C SER A 22 12.04 -0.62 -0.53
N GLY A 23 11.70 -0.13 -1.73
CA GLY A 23 11.47 -0.94 -2.92
C GLY A 23 10.07 -1.53 -3.01
N THR A 24 9.17 -1.21 -2.07
CA THR A 24 7.76 -1.62 -2.09
C THR A 24 7.01 -0.90 -3.19
N ASP A 25 6.20 -1.62 -3.95
CA ASP A 25 5.31 -1.04 -4.94
C ASP A 25 4.19 -0.21 -4.29
N VAL A 26 3.83 0.93 -4.88
CA VAL A 26 2.79 1.83 -4.31
C VAL A 26 1.42 1.16 -4.20
N VAL A 27 1.11 0.15 -5.04
CA VAL A 27 -0.14 -0.61 -4.94
C VAL A 27 -0.09 -1.58 -3.75
N ALA A 28 1.08 -2.16 -3.44
CA ALA A 28 1.26 -2.94 -2.21
C ALA A 28 1.10 -2.06 -0.97
N ALA A 29 1.73 -0.89 -0.96
CA ALA A 29 1.54 0.09 0.12
C ALA A 29 0.07 0.52 0.26
N LEU A 30 -0.64 0.76 -0.86
CA LEU A 30 -2.08 1.05 -0.87
C LEU A 30 -2.88 -0.09 -0.22
N SER A 31 -2.66 -1.35 -0.65
CA SER A 31 -3.37 -2.52 -0.12
C SER A 31 -3.22 -2.65 1.40
N VAL A 32 -1.99 -2.52 1.91
CA VAL A 32 -1.71 -2.56 3.36
C VAL A 32 -2.39 -1.41 4.09
N MET A 33 -2.24 -0.18 3.61
CA MET A 33 -2.79 1.02 4.28
C MET A 33 -4.33 1.00 4.29
N GLU A 34 -4.97 0.60 3.18
CA GLU A 34 -6.42 0.44 3.13
C GLU A 34 -6.92 -0.63 4.10
N GLY A 35 -6.23 -1.77 4.17
CA GLY A 35 -6.51 -2.81 5.16
C GLY A 35 -6.46 -2.27 6.59
N MET A 36 -5.48 -1.43 6.89
CA MET A 36 -5.36 -0.73 8.18
C MET A 36 -6.36 0.41 8.36
N GLY A 37 -7.22 0.66 7.38
CA GLY A 37 -8.35 1.59 7.44
C GLY A 37 -7.98 3.06 7.36
N VAL A 38 -7.04 3.46 6.52
CA VAL A 38 -6.79 4.87 6.21
C VAL A 38 -8.00 5.50 5.52
N SER A 39 -8.15 6.80 5.67
CA SER A 39 -9.26 7.56 5.09
C SER A 39 -8.95 8.13 3.70
N ALA A 40 -7.67 8.25 3.37
CA ALA A 40 -7.17 8.59 2.05
C ALA A 40 -5.72 8.14 1.93
N PHE A 41 -5.30 7.82 0.70
CA PHE A 41 -3.96 7.37 0.37
C PHE A 41 -3.42 8.16 -0.82
N GLY A 42 -2.11 8.36 -0.92
CA GLY A 42 -1.56 8.98 -2.11
C GLY A 42 -0.07 9.24 -2.11
N LEU A 43 0.32 10.21 -2.92
CA LEU A 43 1.71 10.47 -3.23
C LEU A 43 2.10 11.91 -2.88
N ASN A 44 3.35 12.08 -2.46
CA ASN A 44 3.95 13.39 -2.27
C ASN A 44 5.42 13.40 -2.67
N CYS A 45 5.93 14.57 -2.99
CA CYS A 45 7.34 14.80 -3.28
C CYS A 45 7.84 14.01 -4.51
N SER A 46 9.14 13.81 -4.62
CA SER A 46 9.92 13.12 -5.68
C SER A 46 9.79 13.71 -7.07
N ALA A 47 8.59 14.10 -7.49
CA ALA A 47 8.28 14.41 -8.87
C ALA A 47 7.34 15.61 -9.00
N GLY A 48 7.33 16.23 -10.17
CA GLY A 48 6.31 17.19 -10.57
C GLY A 48 4.97 16.53 -10.92
N PRO A 49 3.96 17.33 -11.29
CA PRO A 49 2.63 16.83 -11.65
C PRO A 49 2.65 15.79 -12.78
N GLU A 50 3.48 16.00 -13.81
CA GLU A 50 3.58 15.12 -14.99
C GLU A 50 4.04 13.71 -14.62
N GLN A 51 5.08 13.60 -13.81
CA GLN A 51 5.66 12.32 -13.43
C GLN A 51 4.82 11.61 -12.37
N MET A 52 4.07 12.36 -11.55
CA MET A 52 3.18 11.78 -10.52
C MET A 52 1.89 11.21 -11.12
N LEU A 53 1.34 11.83 -12.16
CA LEU A 53 0.05 11.44 -12.75
C LEU A 53 -0.04 9.96 -13.17
N PRO A 54 0.96 9.35 -13.84
CA PRO A 54 0.90 7.93 -14.21
C PRO A 54 0.71 7.00 -13.00
N GLN A 55 1.35 7.30 -11.88
CA GLN A 55 1.22 6.49 -10.65
C GLN A 55 -0.16 6.70 -9.99
N LEU A 56 -0.72 7.91 -10.03
CA LEU A 56 -2.09 8.17 -9.57
C LEU A 56 -3.13 7.43 -10.43
N GLN A 57 -2.96 7.42 -11.75
CA GLN A 57 -3.81 6.65 -12.68
C GLN A 57 -3.70 5.14 -12.43
N ARG A 58 -2.51 4.65 -12.09
CA ARG A 58 -2.31 3.25 -11.69
C ARG A 58 -3.02 2.94 -10.38
N LEU A 59 -2.86 3.79 -9.35
CA LEU A 59 -3.54 3.65 -8.06
C LEU A 59 -5.06 3.69 -8.19
N HIS A 60 -5.61 4.50 -9.08
CA HIS A 60 -7.05 4.61 -9.35
C HIS A 60 -7.72 3.25 -9.60
N LYS A 61 -7.01 2.34 -10.29
CA LYS A 61 -7.52 1.00 -10.64
C LYS A 61 -7.70 0.07 -9.44
N TYR A 62 -7.07 0.40 -8.30
CA TYR A 62 -7.04 -0.44 -7.11
C TYR A 62 -7.61 0.25 -5.88
N ALA A 63 -7.59 1.60 -5.83
CA ALA A 63 -7.95 2.37 -4.66
C ALA A 63 -9.45 2.30 -4.34
N ARG A 64 -9.76 2.02 -3.08
CA ARG A 64 -11.10 2.05 -2.48
C ARG A 64 -11.34 3.33 -1.67
N VAL A 65 -10.27 4.09 -1.42
CA VAL A 65 -10.27 5.38 -0.72
C VAL A 65 -9.90 6.52 -1.66
N PRO A 66 -10.27 7.78 -1.34
CA PRO A 66 -9.85 8.96 -2.10
C PRO A 66 -8.33 9.07 -2.21
N LEU A 67 -7.82 9.54 -3.35
CA LEU A 67 -6.39 9.72 -3.56
C LEU A 67 -5.92 11.12 -3.15
N ILE A 68 -4.63 11.21 -2.81
CA ILE A 68 -3.91 12.43 -2.43
C ILE A 68 -2.81 12.70 -3.44
N ALA A 69 -2.70 13.93 -3.93
CA ALA A 69 -1.58 14.38 -4.76
C ALA A 69 -0.94 15.64 -4.16
N LYS A 70 0.34 15.55 -3.82
CA LYS A 70 1.16 16.68 -3.35
C LYS A 70 2.50 16.69 -4.10
N PRO A 71 2.52 17.03 -5.42
CA PRO A 71 3.74 17.06 -6.21
C PRO A 71 4.66 18.22 -5.82
N ASN A 72 5.91 18.15 -6.26
CA ASN A 72 6.83 19.28 -6.26
C ASN A 72 6.43 20.28 -7.37
N ALA A 73 6.94 21.51 -7.30
CA ALA A 73 6.87 22.47 -8.39
C ALA A 73 7.85 22.11 -9.54
N GLY A 74 7.64 20.91 -10.12
CA GLY A 74 8.51 20.31 -11.14
C GLY A 74 9.60 19.40 -10.56
N MET A 75 10.51 18.98 -11.43
CA MET A 75 11.71 18.23 -11.05
C MET A 75 12.79 19.18 -10.52
N PRO A 76 13.53 18.79 -9.47
CA PRO A 76 14.62 19.63 -8.97
C PRO A 76 15.79 19.70 -9.95
N GLU A 77 16.28 20.90 -10.20
CA GLU A 77 17.54 21.16 -10.86
C GLU A 77 18.58 21.64 -9.83
N ILE A 78 19.81 21.16 -9.93
CA ILE A 78 20.87 21.63 -9.04
C ILE A 78 21.56 22.84 -9.65
N VAL A 79 21.33 24.00 -9.06
CA VAL A 79 21.94 25.27 -9.46
C VAL A 79 22.80 25.78 -8.31
N ASN A 80 24.11 25.92 -8.53
CA ASN A 80 25.07 26.33 -7.48
C ASN A 80 25.04 25.50 -6.18
N GLY A 81 24.68 24.19 -6.29
CA GLY A 81 24.60 23.30 -5.13
C GLY A 81 23.28 23.32 -4.39
N GLU A 82 22.29 24.10 -4.84
CA GLU A 82 20.95 24.18 -4.28
C GLU A 82 19.91 23.60 -5.25
N ALA A 83 18.89 22.95 -4.71
CA ALA A 83 17.76 22.44 -5.51
C ALA A 83 16.82 23.59 -5.86
N VAL A 84 16.65 23.84 -7.16
CA VAL A 84 15.73 24.84 -7.72
C VAL A 84 14.59 24.12 -8.44
N TYR A 85 13.38 24.64 -8.29
CA TYR A 85 12.16 24.09 -8.89
C TYR A 85 11.58 25.14 -9.85
N ASN A 86 11.39 24.76 -11.13
CA ASN A 86 11.11 25.70 -12.23
C ASN A 86 9.70 25.52 -12.85
N CYS A 87 8.79 24.80 -12.20
CA CYS A 87 7.41 24.67 -12.69
C CYS A 87 6.56 25.84 -12.17
N PRO A 88 6.11 26.76 -13.02
CA PRO A 88 5.27 27.88 -12.59
C PRO A 88 3.85 27.43 -12.20
N PRO A 89 3.07 28.27 -11.46
CA PRO A 89 1.75 27.91 -10.97
C PRO A 89 0.76 27.44 -12.05
N GLU A 90 0.78 28.03 -13.24
CA GLU A 90 -0.09 27.64 -14.36
C GLU A 90 0.23 26.25 -14.91
N GLU A 91 1.48 25.88 -15.01
CA GLU A 91 1.90 24.54 -15.41
C GLU A 91 1.62 23.52 -14.29
N PHE A 92 1.86 23.91 -13.03
CA PHE A 92 1.59 23.07 -11.87
C PHE A 92 0.13 22.59 -11.82
N VAL A 93 -0.83 23.43 -12.19
CA VAL A 93 -2.26 23.10 -12.15
C VAL A 93 -2.81 22.55 -13.47
N ALA A 94 -2.03 22.52 -14.53
CA ALA A 94 -2.50 22.10 -15.86
C ALA A 94 -3.08 20.67 -15.87
N LEU A 95 -2.56 19.77 -15.03
CA LEU A 95 -2.98 18.37 -14.94
C LEU A 95 -4.02 18.09 -13.83
N VAL A 96 -4.55 19.13 -13.17
CA VAL A 96 -5.60 18.96 -12.15
C VAL A 96 -6.82 18.20 -12.69
N PRO A 97 -7.34 18.48 -13.91
CA PRO A 97 -8.47 17.74 -14.45
C PRO A 97 -8.21 16.24 -14.60
N GLU A 98 -7.01 15.85 -15.03
CA GLU A 98 -6.59 14.46 -15.19
C GLU A 98 -6.40 13.78 -13.84
N MET A 99 -5.85 14.47 -12.86
CA MET A 99 -5.71 13.97 -11.49
C MET A 99 -7.08 13.76 -10.82
N LEU A 100 -8.05 14.65 -11.06
CA LEU A 100 -9.43 14.46 -10.59
C LEU A 100 -10.06 13.20 -11.19
N LYS A 101 -9.87 12.95 -12.49
CA LYS A 101 -10.31 11.72 -13.16
C LYS A 101 -9.61 10.48 -12.60
N ALA A 102 -8.36 10.63 -12.17
CA ALA A 102 -7.61 9.57 -11.47
C ALA A 102 -8.04 9.37 -10.01
N GLY A 103 -9.08 10.05 -9.53
CA GLY A 103 -9.62 9.85 -8.18
C GLY A 103 -8.94 10.68 -7.08
N VAL A 104 -8.16 11.68 -7.45
CA VAL A 104 -7.54 12.60 -6.49
C VAL A 104 -8.59 13.54 -5.92
N ALA A 105 -8.78 13.49 -4.60
CA ALA A 105 -9.71 14.35 -3.86
C ALA A 105 -8.99 15.36 -2.96
N LEU A 106 -7.74 15.07 -2.59
CA LEU A 106 -6.93 15.92 -1.74
C LEU A 106 -5.70 16.37 -2.49
N PHE A 107 -5.61 17.68 -2.68
CA PHE A 107 -4.53 18.33 -3.41
C PHE A 107 -3.68 19.19 -2.49
N GLY A 108 -2.42 19.31 -2.82
CA GLY A 108 -1.48 20.19 -2.17
C GLY A 108 -0.20 20.33 -2.96
N GLY A 109 0.83 20.78 -2.31
CA GLY A 109 2.17 20.87 -2.89
C GLY A 109 3.22 20.33 -1.95
N CYS A 110 4.44 20.16 -2.45
CA CYS A 110 5.61 19.76 -1.70
C CYS A 110 6.78 20.72 -2.04
N CYS A 111 7.96 20.20 -2.32
CA CYS A 111 9.16 21.02 -2.55
C CYS A 111 8.98 22.01 -3.71
N GLY A 112 9.44 23.23 -3.51
CA GLY A 112 9.36 24.31 -4.50
C GLY A 112 7.99 24.97 -4.68
N THR A 113 6.92 24.42 -4.07
CA THR A 113 5.59 25.06 -4.15
C THR A 113 5.51 26.29 -3.24
N THR A 114 4.92 27.35 -3.76
CA THR A 114 4.71 28.63 -3.07
C THR A 114 3.22 28.91 -2.85
N GLU A 115 2.92 30.03 -2.25
CA GLU A 115 1.54 30.48 -2.05
C GLU A 115 0.80 30.72 -3.38
N GLU A 116 1.51 31.13 -4.45
CA GLU A 116 0.91 31.30 -5.77
C GLU A 116 0.48 29.96 -6.38
N HIS A 117 1.27 28.90 -6.20
CA HIS A 117 0.89 27.54 -6.62
C HIS A 117 -0.39 27.08 -5.93
N ILE A 118 -0.48 27.29 -4.61
CA ILE A 118 -1.67 26.92 -3.84
C ILE A 118 -2.88 27.79 -4.20
N ALA A 119 -2.68 29.07 -4.50
CA ALA A 119 -3.75 29.95 -4.97
C ALA A 119 -4.28 29.50 -6.35
N ALA A 120 -3.38 29.17 -7.29
CA ALA A 120 -3.74 28.63 -8.60
C ALA A 120 -4.48 27.28 -8.48
N LEU A 121 -3.99 26.39 -7.60
CA LEU A 121 -4.63 25.11 -7.32
C LEU A 121 -6.06 25.29 -6.76
N LYS A 122 -6.24 26.19 -5.80
CA LYS A 122 -7.56 26.54 -5.27
C LYS A 122 -8.50 27.07 -6.36
N ALA A 123 -7.99 27.89 -7.28
CA ALA A 123 -8.78 28.40 -8.40
C ALA A 123 -9.17 27.29 -9.38
N ALA A 124 -8.24 26.40 -9.73
CA ALA A 124 -8.50 25.26 -10.62
C ALA A 124 -9.52 24.26 -10.04
N LEU A 125 -9.59 24.13 -8.73
CA LEU A 125 -10.51 23.22 -8.04
C LEU A 125 -11.90 23.83 -7.76
N LYS A 126 -12.12 25.11 -7.99
CA LYS A 126 -13.34 25.82 -7.55
C LYS A 126 -14.63 25.22 -8.09
N ASP A 127 -14.62 24.82 -9.36
CA ASP A 127 -15.79 24.27 -10.07
C ASP A 127 -15.50 22.84 -10.58
N ALA A 128 -14.51 22.17 -9.98
CA ALA A 128 -14.07 20.86 -10.40
C ALA A 128 -14.94 19.75 -9.81
N GLU A 129 -15.27 18.77 -10.64
CA GLU A 129 -15.99 17.58 -10.20
C GLU A 129 -15.00 16.47 -9.79
N TYR A 130 -15.18 15.96 -8.57
CA TYR A 130 -14.43 14.83 -8.07
C TYR A 130 -14.95 13.51 -8.64
N VAL A 131 -14.06 12.71 -9.18
CA VAL A 131 -14.34 11.34 -9.62
C VAL A 131 -13.81 10.37 -8.59
N ARG A 132 -14.71 9.64 -7.92
CA ARG A 132 -14.30 8.63 -6.95
C ARG A 132 -13.52 7.51 -7.66
N PRO A 133 -12.44 6.97 -7.05
CA PRO A 133 -11.77 5.78 -7.56
C PRO A 133 -12.78 4.64 -7.79
N ALA A 134 -12.60 3.93 -8.89
CA ALA A 134 -13.43 2.79 -9.27
C ALA A 134 -12.51 1.56 -9.45
N PRO A 135 -12.19 0.84 -8.37
CA PRO A 135 -11.27 -0.29 -8.45
C PRO A 135 -11.82 -1.41 -9.34
N GLU A 136 -10.95 -1.91 -10.21
CA GLU A 136 -11.24 -3.01 -11.15
C GLU A 136 -11.31 -4.37 -10.44
N CYS A 137 -10.87 -4.44 -9.17
CA CYS A 137 -10.68 -5.67 -8.38
C CYS A 137 -11.55 -5.71 -7.10
N LEU A 138 -12.79 -5.19 -7.17
CA LEU A 138 -13.68 -5.12 -5.99
C LEU A 138 -13.97 -6.48 -5.35
N ASP A 139 -14.11 -7.52 -6.17
CA ASP A 139 -14.46 -8.88 -5.76
C ASP A 139 -13.24 -9.74 -5.41
N LEU A 140 -12.04 -9.16 -5.46
CA LEU A 140 -10.79 -9.85 -5.16
C LEU A 140 -10.27 -9.48 -3.76
N LEU A 141 -9.56 -10.41 -3.14
CA LEU A 141 -8.85 -10.23 -1.88
C LEU A 141 -7.51 -9.51 -2.13
N PRO A 142 -7.34 -8.29 -1.63
CA PRO A 142 -6.15 -7.49 -1.89
C PRO A 142 -5.03 -7.82 -0.90
N ALA A 143 -4.33 -8.92 -1.10
CA ALA A 143 -3.15 -9.31 -0.33
C ALA A 143 -1.90 -8.54 -0.76
N ALA A 144 -0.86 -8.54 0.07
CA ALA A 144 0.43 -7.95 -0.27
C ALA A 144 1.59 -8.67 0.44
N THR A 145 2.71 -8.79 -0.26
CA THR A 145 4.03 -9.01 0.34
C THR A 145 4.67 -7.66 0.70
N GLU A 146 5.89 -7.68 1.22
CA GLU A 146 6.68 -6.46 1.40
C GLU A 146 6.86 -5.66 0.10
N LYS A 147 6.90 -6.33 -1.05
CA LYS A 147 7.24 -5.70 -2.34
C LYS A 147 6.07 -5.49 -3.28
N GLU A 148 5.10 -6.39 -3.32
CA GLU A 148 4.09 -6.45 -4.37
C GLU A 148 2.69 -6.70 -3.82
N ALA A 149 1.67 -6.19 -4.54
CA ALA A 149 0.26 -6.45 -4.28
C ALA A 149 -0.25 -7.61 -5.14
N PHE A 150 -1.17 -8.38 -4.58
CA PHE A 150 -1.84 -9.51 -5.22
C PHE A 150 -3.33 -9.39 -5.02
N PHE A 151 -4.09 -9.70 -6.05
CA PHE A 151 -5.55 -9.66 -6.01
C PHE A 151 -6.06 -11.08 -6.28
N LEU A 152 -6.41 -11.78 -5.20
CA LEU A 152 -6.77 -13.19 -5.24
C LEU A 152 -8.30 -13.35 -5.30
N PRO A 153 -8.82 -14.35 -6.05
CA PRO A 153 -10.22 -14.72 -5.93
C PRO A 153 -10.52 -15.20 -4.49
N ALA A 154 -11.78 -15.04 -4.06
CA ALA A 154 -12.19 -15.41 -2.70
C ALA A 154 -12.07 -16.91 -2.40
N ASP A 155 -12.03 -17.74 -3.43
CA ASP A 155 -11.86 -19.21 -3.37
C ASP A 155 -10.40 -19.64 -3.63
N ALA A 156 -9.44 -18.71 -3.64
CA ALA A 156 -8.03 -19.04 -3.78
C ALA A 156 -7.56 -19.95 -2.64
N THR A 157 -6.81 -20.96 -2.98
CA THR A 157 -6.27 -21.95 -2.05
C THR A 157 -4.75 -21.98 -2.10
N HIS A 158 -4.14 -22.59 -1.11
CA HIS A 158 -2.70 -22.79 -1.01
C HIS A 158 -2.32 -24.28 -1.15
N GLY A 159 -1.03 -24.55 -1.36
CA GLY A 159 -0.45 -25.88 -1.33
C GLY A 159 -0.29 -26.45 0.08
N ALA A 160 0.78 -27.18 0.28
CA ALA A 160 1.11 -27.73 1.60
C ALA A 160 1.32 -26.61 2.63
N VAL A 161 0.83 -26.84 3.87
CA VAL A 161 1.09 -25.93 4.98
C VAL A 161 2.54 -26.11 5.45
N LEU A 162 3.31 -25.05 5.39
CA LEU A 162 4.69 -25.04 5.86
C LEU A 162 4.75 -24.93 7.39
N THR A 163 5.79 -25.54 7.97
CA THR A 163 6.14 -25.42 9.39
C THR A 163 7.51 -24.77 9.51
N ALA A 164 7.67 -23.90 10.50
CA ALA A 164 8.92 -23.19 10.74
C ALA A 164 9.92 -24.07 11.53
N ASP A 165 10.37 -25.13 10.88
CA ASP A 165 11.45 -26.00 11.37
C ASP A 165 12.78 -25.68 10.67
N GLY A 166 13.81 -26.46 10.95
CA GLY A 166 15.17 -26.22 10.46
C GLY A 166 15.31 -26.18 8.92
N ASP A 167 14.28 -26.60 8.17
CA ASP A 167 14.28 -26.66 6.72
C ASP A 167 13.34 -25.59 6.09
N LEU A 168 12.93 -24.55 6.85
CA LEU A 168 11.98 -23.55 6.37
C LEU A 168 12.47 -22.81 5.13
N GLU A 169 13.77 -22.49 5.05
CA GLU A 169 14.37 -21.80 3.90
C GLU A 169 14.17 -22.61 2.61
N ASP A 170 14.48 -23.90 2.63
CA ASP A 170 14.31 -24.79 1.48
C ASP A 170 12.83 -24.93 1.10
N LYS A 171 11.95 -25.11 2.10
CA LYS A 171 10.49 -25.20 1.89
C LYS A 171 9.91 -23.93 1.28
N LEU A 172 10.36 -22.75 1.73
CA LEU A 172 9.95 -21.48 1.15
C LEU A 172 10.45 -21.34 -0.29
N SER A 173 11.69 -21.74 -0.58
CA SER A 173 12.23 -21.75 -1.93
C SER A 173 11.37 -22.57 -2.88
N ASP A 174 11.04 -23.82 -2.48
CA ASP A 174 10.18 -24.72 -3.26
C ASP A 174 8.77 -24.14 -3.46
N ALA A 175 8.18 -23.54 -2.40
CA ALA A 175 6.86 -22.92 -2.45
C ALA A 175 6.80 -21.68 -3.35
N MET A 176 7.93 -20.97 -3.55
CA MET A 176 7.98 -19.84 -4.49
C MET A 176 7.92 -20.29 -5.95
N ASP A 177 8.33 -21.52 -6.25
CA ASP A 177 8.42 -22.06 -7.60
C ASP A 177 7.24 -23.01 -7.96
N ASP A 178 6.38 -23.36 -6.99
CA ASP A 178 5.16 -24.14 -7.23
C ASP A 178 4.05 -23.35 -7.94
N GLU A 179 2.95 -24.03 -8.31
CA GLU A 179 1.82 -23.42 -9.03
C GLU A 179 0.77 -22.72 -8.12
N TRP A 180 0.90 -22.83 -6.80
CA TRP A 180 -0.08 -22.27 -5.87
C TRP A 180 0.01 -20.74 -5.79
N PRO A 181 -1.14 -20.05 -5.72
CA PRO A 181 -1.16 -18.59 -5.73
C PRO A 181 -0.71 -17.94 -4.43
N MET A 182 -0.59 -18.71 -3.35
CA MET A 182 -0.17 -18.23 -2.03
C MET A 182 0.58 -19.32 -1.25
N VAL A 183 1.32 -18.90 -0.24
CA VAL A 183 2.03 -19.77 0.71
C VAL A 183 1.28 -19.80 2.02
N ALA A 184 1.10 -20.99 2.60
CA ALA A 184 0.55 -21.14 3.94
C ALA A 184 1.65 -21.49 4.94
N LEU A 185 1.75 -20.71 6.03
CA LEU A 185 2.69 -20.93 7.12
C LEU A 185 1.93 -21.10 8.44
N LYS A 186 2.20 -22.20 9.13
CA LYS A 186 1.64 -22.47 10.45
C LYS A 186 2.44 -21.75 11.54
N LEU A 187 1.76 -21.01 12.39
CA LEU A 187 2.28 -20.43 13.61
C LEU A 187 1.75 -21.23 14.81
N ALA A 188 2.62 -22.03 15.42
CA ALA A 188 2.31 -22.86 16.60
C ALA A 188 3.09 -22.45 17.84
N SER A 189 4.12 -21.60 17.69
CA SER A 189 4.99 -21.13 18.75
C SER A 189 5.58 -19.75 18.43
N TRP A 190 6.17 -19.09 19.43
CA TRP A 190 6.91 -17.84 19.24
C TRP A 190 8.12 -17.99 18.33
N ALA A 191 8.75 -19.17 18.33
CA ALA A 191 9.85 -19.46 17.42
C ALA A 191 9.42 -19.42 15.95
N ASP A 192 8.16 -19.77 15.64
CA ASP A 192 7.63 -19.67 14.28
C ASP A 192 7.43 -18.21 13.84
N VAL A 193 7.10 -17.32 14.80
CA VAL A 193 7.03 -15.87 14.55
C VAL A 193 8.41 -15.28 14.27
N ASP A 194 9.42 -15.70 15.04
CA ASP A 194 10.81 -15.28 14.83
C ASP A 194 11.30 -15.78 13.45
N ALA A 195 11.01 -17.02 13.09
CA ALA A 195 11.35 -17.58 11.78
C ALA A 195 10.64 -16.84 10.63
N LEU A 196 9.35 -16.49 10.79
CA LEU A 196 8.66 -15.65 9.82
C LEU A 196 9.36 -14.28 9.65
N ALA A 197 9.76 -13.64 10.75
CA ALA A 197 10.47 -12.36 10.69
C ALA A 197 11.81 -12.48 9.94
N ASP A 198 12.54 -13.59 10.16
CA ASP A 198 13.84 -13.82 9.56
C ASP A 198 13.76 -14.16 8.06
N TYR A 199 12.74 -14.92 7.63
CA TYR A 199 12.66 -15.45 6.26
C TYR A 199 11.61 -14.76 5.36
N GLN A 200 10.80 -13.82 5.85
CA GLN A 200 9.77 -13.16 5.04
C GLN A 200 10.30 -12.47 3.77
N TYR A 201 11.56 -12.09 3.74
CA TYR A 201 12.20 -11.46 2.57
C TYR A 201 12.20 -12.39 1.34
N MET A 202 12.06 -13.70 1.53
CA MET A 202 11.95 -14.69 0.46
C MET A 202 10.57 -14.72 -0.19
N LEU A 203 9.54 -14.21 0.49
CA LEU A 203 8.15 -14.30 0.04
C LEU A 203 7.91 -13.42 -1.19
N ARG A 204 7.68 -14.06 -2.32
CA ARG A 204 7.25 -13.46 -3.59
C ARG A 204 5.78 -13.73 -3.91
N LYS A 205 5.08 -14.46 -3.04
CA LYS A 205 3.65 -14.79 -3.10
C LYS A 205 2.97 -14.35 -1.80
N PRO A 206 1.66 -14.09 -1.81
CA PRO A 206 0.89 -13.77 -0.61
C PRO A 206 1.05 -14.85 0.46
N LEU A 207 1.01 -14.42 1.72
CA LEU A 207 1.12 -15.30 2.88
C LEU A 207 -0.26 -15.51 3.50
N CYS A 208 -0.63 -16.78 3.70
CA CYS A 208 -1.72 -17.23 4.55
C CYS A 208 -1.15 -17.72 5.88
N LEU A 209 -1.56 -17.12 6.99
CA LEU A 209 -1.16 -17.52 8.33
C LEU A 209 -2.17 -18.52 8.89
N ILE A 210 -1.69 -19.72 9.26
CA ILE A 210 -2.50 -20.76 9.90
C ILE A 210 -2.21 -20.74 11.40
N CYS A 211 -3.19 -20.32 12.21
CA CYS A 211 -2.98 -20.13 13.64
C CYS A 211 -4.29 -20.22 14.42
N ASP A 212 -4.27 -20.90 15.57
CA ASP A 212 -5.41 -21.04 16.49
C ASP A 212 -5.20 -20.26 17.80
N ASP A 213 -4.16 -19.45 17.91
CA ASP A 213 -3.83 -18.60 19.05
C ASP A 213 -3.82 -17.13 18.63
N ALA A 214 -4.67 -16.29 19.24
CA ALA A 214 -4.84 -14.89 18.84
C ALA A 214 -3.61 -14.01 19.15
N GLU A 215 -2.88 -14.29 20.25
CA GLU A 215 -1.68 -13.53 20.62
C GLU A 215 -0.53 -13.85 19.65
N LEU A 216 -0.40 -15.12 19.30
CA LEU A 216 0.59 -15.58 18.35
C LEU A 216 0.31 -15.08 16.94
N LEU A 217 -0.97 -15.11 16.51
CA LEU A 217 -1.39 -14.53 15.23
C LEU A 217 -1.10 -13.02 15.18
N GLU A 218 -1.41 -12.28 16.26
CA GLU A 218 -1.09 -10.84 16.33
C GLU A 218 0.40 -10.58 16.21
N ALA A 219 1.24 -11.40 16.85
CA ALA A 219 2.68 -11.29 16.76
C ALA A 219 3.18 -11.58 15.33
N GLY A 220 2.65 -12.60 14.66
CA GLY A 220 2.94 -12.90 13.26
C GLY A 220 2.54 -11.76 12.32
N LEU A 221 1.35 -11.19 12.49
CA LEU A 221 0.89 -10.03 11.73
C LEU A 221 1.74 -8.78 11.96
N ARG A 222 2.34 -8.63 13.13
CA ARG A 222 3.29 -7.54 13.43
C ARG A 222 4.65 -7.74 12.78
N ALA A 223 5.09 -8.99 12.69
CA ALA A 223 6.36 -9.34 12.07
C ALA A 223 6.28 -9.25 10.54
N TYR A 224 5.15 -9.64 9.95
CA TYR A 224 4.97 -9.67 8.51
C TYR A 224 4.81 -8.28 7.90
N GLN A 225 5.66 -7.95 6.95
CA GLN A 225 5.66 -6.65 6.25
C GLN A 225 4.77 -6.67 5.00
N GLY A 226 3.52 -7.09 5.16
CA GLY A 226 2.57 -7.20 4.06
C GLY A 226 1.12 -7.17 4.56
N ARG A 227 0.22 -7.68 3.73
CA ARG A 227 -1.18 -7.89 4.08
C ARG A 227 -1.48 -9.38 3.92
N ALA A 228 -1.61 -10.09 5.04
CA ALA A 228 -1.76 -11.52 5.10
C ALA A 228 -3.23 -11.97 4.95
N LEU A 229 -3.38 -13.24 4.52
CA LEU A 229 -4.60 -14.02 4.70
C LEU A 229 -4.51 -14.81 6.00
N TYR A 230 -5.65 -15.29 6.48
CA TYR A 230 -5.76 -16.11 7.68
C TYR A 230 -6.62 -17.34 7.42
N GLU A 231 -6.18 -18.45 7.98
CA GLU A 231 -6.96 -19.66 8.11
C GLU A 231 -6.76 -20.26 9.50
N GLY A 232 -7.83 -20.70 10.17
CA GLY A 232 -7.76 -21.29 11.51
C GLY A 232 -9.11 -21.30 12.18
N ASN A 233 -9.11 -21.64 13.48
CA ASN A 233 -10.33 -21.86 14.26
C ASN A 233 -10.57 -20.76 15.31
N LEU A 234 -9.98 -19.58 15.17
CA LEU A 234 -10.28 -18.45 16.06
C LEU A 234 -11.73 -17.99 15.90
N THR A 235 -12.36 -17.62 17.01
CA THR A 235 -13.72 -17.07 16.99
C THR A 235 -13.75 -15.70 16.32
N GLU A 236 -14.92 -15.30 15.81
CA GLU A 236 -15.13 -13.97 15.23
C GLU A 236 -14.73 -12.85 16.20
N ASP A 237 -15.04 -12.99 17.49
CA ASP A 237 -14.67 -12.01 18.53
C ASP A 237 -13.14 -11.87 18.70
N ALA A 238 -12.40 -12.95 18.54
CA ALA A 238 -10.93 -12.94 18.61
C ALA A 238 -10.30 -12.36 17.32
N LEU A 239 -10.93 -12.60 16.18
CA LEU A 239 -10.45 -12.11 14.87
C LEU A 239 -10.78 -10.64 14.62
N ALA A 240 -11.93 -10.14 15.05
CA ALA A 240 -12.41 -8.80 14.74
C ALA A 240 -11.39 -7.69 15.04
N PRO A 241 -10.68 -7.68 16.19
CA PRO A 241 -9.62 -6.69 16.45
C PRO A 241 -8.44 -6.78 15.48
N LEU A 242 -8.08 -7.98 15.02
CA LEU A 242 -6.97 -8.22 14.10
C LEU A 242 -7.33 -7.81 12.67
N LEU A 243 -8.56 -8.09 12.24
CA LEU A 243 -9.11 -7.64 10.96
C LEU A 243 -9.06 -6.10 10.87
N GLU A 244 -9.54 -5.41 11.92
CA GLU A 244 -9.55 -3.95 11.95
C GLU A 244 -8.14 -3.34 12.02
N LYS A 245 -7.25 -3.94 12.81
CA LYS A 245 -5.94 -3.37 13.11
C LYS A 245 -4.91 -3.61 12.01
N TYR A 246 -4.91 -4.79 11.42
CA TYR A 246 -3.90 -5.24 10.45
C TYR A 246 -4.44 -5.40 9.03
N GLY A 247 -5.75 -5.26 8.84
CA GLY A 247 -6.38 -5.50 7.54
C GLY A 247 -6.29 -6.96 7.10
N LEU A 248 -6.22 -7.88 8.07
CA LEU A 248 -6.19 -9.32 7.82
C LEU A 248 -7.32 -9.74 6.89
N LEU A 249 -7.07 -10.68 5.99
CA LEU A 249 -8.04 -11.24 5.04
C LEU A 249 -8.48 -12.62 5.51
N VAL A 250 -9.76 -12.94 5.37
CA VAL A 250 -10.37 -14.24 5.70
C VAL A 250 -11.22 -14.73 4.55
#